data_00d4a605cc9422c4109b7a5a93293d1b
#
_entry.id   00d4a605cc9422c4109b7a5a93293d1b
#
_cell.length_a   1.000
_cell.length_b   1.000
_cell.length_c   1.000
_cell.angle_alpha   90.00
_cell.angle_beta   90.00
_cell.angle_gamma   90.00
#
_symmetry.space_group_name_H-M   'P 1'
#
loop_
_entity.id
_entity.type
_entity.pdbx_description
1 polymer ?
#
loop_
_entity_poly.entity_id
_entity_poly.type
_entity_poly.pdbx_seq_one_letter_code
_entity_poly.pdbx_strand_id
1 'polypeptide(L)'
;MNTNKKSAPKSGKSTKPAAAKSVKAGKSSKPLSGKTQNVAKSTKSVGEKSVTARDKRKYIDFKIKVKKGDPLPNFNENETRLNKYLSNAGVCSRREADVLIQTGVVTVNGVIITEMGHKIAPTDVVQYDGETINAEKKRYVLLNKPKGFITTMDDPQGRKTVMSLVKSACRERVYPVGRLDRETTGLLLFTNDGDIAKKLTHPRYQARKIYHAELNKAFKSEDFDRLLRGVDLEDGKSRADQASYVDGGNSREVGIEIHSGKNRVVRRMFEALGYVVVKLDRVVYAGLTKKDLPRGMFRHLTDDEVSYLKMTKNV
;
A
#
# COMPACT_ATOMS: atom_id res chain seq x y z
N MET A 1 -16.39 -34.33 58.34
CA MET A 1 -17.56 -33.67 58.91
C MET A 1 -18.20 -32.79 57.84
N ASN A 2 -19.34 -33.27 57.43
CA ASN A 2 -20.56 -32.57 57.01
C ASN A 2 -20.44 -31.63 55.85
N THR A 3 -20.91 -32.06 54.64
CA THR A 3 -22.29 -32.21 54.09
C THR A 3 -23.02 -30.86 53.94
N ASN A 4 -23.43 -30.46 52.75
CA ASN A 4 -24.71 -30.66 52.08
C ASN A 4 -24.77 -29.69 50.90
N LYS A 5 -25.01 -30.11 49.68
CA LYS A 5 -26.22 -30.51 48.94
C LYS A 5 -27.14 -29.37 48.52
N LYS A 6 -27.36 -29.38 47.19
CA LYS A 6 -28.63 -29.14 46.44
C LYS A 6 -29.02 -27.65 46.33
N SER A 7 -29.52 -27.15 45.17
CA SER A 7 -30.43 -27.72 44.16
C SER A 7 -30.57 -26.73 43.00
N ALA A 8 -30.73 -27.22 41.79
CA ALA A 8 -31.47 -26.55 40.74
C ALA A 8 -32.97 -26.75 40.94
N PRO A 9 -33.85 -25.97 40.34
CA PRO A 9 -34.46 -26.41 39.11
C PRO A 9 -35.01 -25.33 38.11
N LYS A 10 -35.15 -25.76 36.83
CA LYS A 10 -36.28 -25.74 35.89
C LYS A 10 -36.80 -24.38 35.38
N SER A 11 -36.68 -24.14 34.07
CA SER A 11 -37.62 -24.43 32.95
C SER A 11 -38.83 -23.51 32.79
N GLY A 12 -39.00 -23.00 31.58
CA GLY A 12 -40.23 -22.39 31.05
C GLY A 12 -39.94 -21.78 29.69
N LYS A 13 -40.03 -22.48 28.60
CA LYS A 13 -41.12 -22.61 27.60
C LYS A 13 -41.58 -21.26 27.06
N SER A 14 -41.18 -21.02 25.82
CA SER A 14 -41.94 -21.09 24.55
C SER A 14 -43.06 -20.08 24.41
N THR A 15 -42.98 -19.27 23.36
CA THR A 15 -44.11 -19.12 22.41
C THR A 15 -43.63 -18.34 21.15
N LYS A 16 -43.69 -18.98 20.03
CA LYS A 16 -44.16 -18.42 18.75
C LYS A 16 -45.70 -18.56 18.75
N PRO A 17 -46.47 -17.91 17.91
CA PRO A 17 -46.39 -17.72 16.47
C PRO A 17 -47.00 -16.39 15.98
N ALA A 18 -47.11 -16.03 14.76
CA ALA A 18 -47.82 -16.31 13.54
C ALA A 18 -47.66 -15.10 12.62
N ALA A 19 -47.30 -15.18 11.43
CA ALA A 19 -47.89 -15.55 10.14
C ALA A 19 -49.13 -14.76 9.71
N ALA A 20 -49.05 -14.36 8.43
CA ALA A 20 -50.09 -14.00 7.46
C ALA A 20 -50.33 -12.48 7.34
N LYS A 21 -50.49 -11.87 6.13
CA LYS A 21 -51.07 -12.35 4.87
C LYS A 21 -50.65 -11.45 3.73
N SER A 22 -50.47 -12.06 2.60
CA SER A 22 -50.48 -11.56 1.24
C SER A 22 -51.76 -10.81 0.87
N VAL A 23 -51.64 -9.77 0.02
CA VAL A 23 -52.71 -9.44 -0.93
C VAL A 23 -52.09 -9.13 -2.29
N LYS A 24 -52.70 -9.79 -3.27
CA LYS A 24 -52.44 -9.79 -4.71
C LYS A 24 -53.14 -8.63 -5.42
N ALA A 25 -52.56 -8.24 -6.54
CA ALA A 25 -53.15 -8.16 -7.90
C ALA A 25 -53.90 -6.90 -8.35
N GLY A 26 -53.63 -6.55 -9.60
CA GLY A 26 -54.44 -5.80 -10.53
C GLY A 26 -53.55 -5.14 -11.59
N LYS A 27 -53.21 -5.73 -12.65
CA LYS A 27 -53.70 -5.97 -14.02
C LYS A 27 -54.23 -4.73 -14.74
N SER A 28 -53.55 -4.51 -15.89
CA SER A 28 -54.02 -4.18 -17.25
C SER A 28 -54.39 -2.72 -17.51
N SER A 29 -53.93 -2.12 -18.60
CA SER A 29 -54.26 -2.40 -20.00
C SER A 29 -53.50 -1.47 -20.96
N LYS A 30 -53.07 -2.01 -22.09
CA LYS A 30 -52.83 -1.34 -23.38
C LYS A 30 -54.20 -1.13 -24.08
N PRO A 31 -54.31 -0.58 -25.32
CA PRO A 31 -53.44 0.25 -26.21
C PRO A 31 -54.26 1.36 -26.92
N LEU A 32 -53.65 2.08 -27.90
CA LEU A 32 -54.18 2.47 -29.23
C LEU A 32 -53.39 3.69 -29.76
N SER A 33 -52.60 3.54 -30.78
CA SER A 33 -52.78 3.63 -32.24
C SER A 33 -53.14 5.02 -32.76
N GLY A 34 -52.34 5.45 -33.77
CA GLY A 34 -52.73 6.50 -34.72
C GLY A 34 -51.53 7.13 -35.40
N LYS A 35 -51.06 6.51 -36.43
CA LYS A 35 -51.03 6.83 -37.89
C LYS A 35 -50.30 8.14 -38.28
N THR A 36 -49.18 7.91 -38.92
CA THR A 36 -48.72 8.30 -40.27
C THR A 36 -48.88 9.75 -40.74
N GLN A 37 -47.74 10.34 -41.14
CA GLN A 37 -47.50 10.59 -42.56
C GLN A 37 -46.06 11.08 -42.84
N ASN A 38 -45.56 10.59 -43.98
CA ASN A 38 -44.32 10.84 -44.68
C ASN A 38 -44.00 12.33 -44.95
N VAL A 39 -42.74 12.70 -45.13
CA VAL A 39 -42.17 13.04 -46.43
C VAL A 39 -40.66 13.43 -46.30
N ALA A 40 -39.88 12.73 -47.13
CA ALA A 40 -38.70 13.12 -47.90
C ALA A 40 -37.38 13.58 -47.27
N LYS A 41 -36.40 12.72 -47.50
CA LYS A 41 -35.05 12.93 -48.06
C LYS A 41 -34.30 14.22 -47.75
N SER A 42 -33.18 14.06 -47.02
CA SER A 42 -31.87 14.48 -47.58
C SER A 42 -30.74 13.77 -46.81
N THR A 43 -29.87 13.20 -47.63
CA THR A 43 -28.57 12.61 -47.25
C THR A 43 -27.66 13.64 -46.65
N LYS A 44 -27.07 13.36 -45.47
CA LYS A 44 -25.69 13.79 -45.17
C LYS A 44 -25.10 13.03 -43.98
N SER A 45 -23.99 12.37 -44.24
CA SER A 45 -22.77 12.16 -43.47
C SER A 45 -22.88 11.74 -41.97
N VAL A 46 -22.29 10.58 -41.79
CA VAL A 46 -21.62 10.02 -40.63
C VAL A 46 -21.56 10.97 -39.41
N GLY A 47 -22.32 10.61 -38.36
CA GLY A 47 -22.31 11.28 -37.08
C GLY A 47 -21.08 10.93 -36.26
N GLU A 48 -20.27 11.92 -36.02
CA GLU A 48 -19.33 11.91 -34.92
C GLU A 48 -20.11 11.80 -33.61
N LYS A 49 -19.80 10.77 -32.83
CA LYS A 49 -20.31 10.60 -31.48
C LYS A 49 -19.81 11.77 -30.62
N SER A 50 -20.71 12.59 -30.15
CA SER A 50 -20.44 13.64 -29.17
C SER A 50 -19.87 13.02 -27.89
N VAL A 51 -18.58 13.26 -27.66
CA VAL A 51 -17.92 12.99 -26.37
C VAL A 51 -18.48 13.97 -25.36
N THR A 52 -19.07 13.47 -24.30
CA THR A 52 -19.70 14.24 -23.25
C THR A 52 -18.69 15.10 -22.50
N ALA A 53 -19.10 16.25 -22.01
CA ALA A 53 -18.29 17.31 -21.36
C ALA A 53 -17.49 16.88 -20.12
N ARG A 54 -17.46 15.59 -19.75
CA ARG A 54 -16.69 15.04 -18.62
C ARG A 54 -15.26 14.62 -18.97
N ASP A 55 -14.91 14.48 -20.24
CA ASP A 55 -13.57 14.01 -20.66
C ASP A 55 -12.60 15.13 -21.07
N LYS A 56 -13.01 16.38 -20.95
CA LYS A 56 -12.10 17.50 -21.14
C LYS A 56 -11.54 18.01 -19.83
N ARG A 57 -10.97 17.14 -19.01
CA ARG A 57 -9.88 17.60 -18.16
C ARG A 57 -8.70 17.84 -19.08
N LYS A 58 -8.54 19.09 -19.49
CA LYS A 58 -7.33 19.57 -20.11
C LYS A 58 -6.17 19.14 -19.24
N TYR A 59 -5.43 18.12 -19.66
CA TYR A 59 -4.03 18.05 -19.36
C TYR A 59 -3.48 19.35 -19.90
N ILE A 60 -3.15 20.27 -19.01
CA ILE A 60 -2.33 21.41 -19.36
C ILE A 60 -0.97 20.79 -19.63
N ASP A 61 -0.71 20.53 -20.90
CA ASP A 61 0.59 20.12 -21.39
C ASP A 61 1.50 21.35 -21.17
N PHE A 62 2.18 21.36 -20.01
CA PHE A 62 3.23 22.32 -19.74
C PHE A 62 4.41 21.98 -20.66
N LYS A 63 4.24 22.23 -21.95
CA LYS A 63 5.35 22.41 -22.85
C LYS A 63 6.02 23.71 -22.46
N ILE A 64 6.96 23.63 -21.53
CA ILE A 64 7.94 24.70 -21.29
C ILE A 64 8.64 24.85 -22.65
N LYS A 65 8.30 25.88 -23.41
CA LYS A 65 9.05 26.27 -24.60
C LYS A 65 10.37 26.89 -24.10
N VAL A 66 11.34 26.05 -23.80
CA VAL A 66 12.71 26.48 -23.53
C VAL A 66 13.24 27.03 -24.85
N LYS A 67 13.44 28.32 -24.95
CA LYS A 67 14.14 28.93 -26.10
C LYS A 67 15.59 28.48 -26.02
N LYS A 68 16.17 28.15 -27.20
CA LYS A 68 17.58 27.79 -27.30
C LYS A 68 18.43 28.96 -26.77
N GLY A 69 19.00 28.82 -25.58
CA GLY A 69 19.75 29.89 -24.89
C GLY A 69 19.22 30.26 -23.51
N ASP A 70 18.03 29.83 -23.11
CA ASP A 70 17.59 30.02 -21.72
C ASP A 70 18.41 29.10 -20.81
N PRO A 71 18.94 29.63 -19.68
CA PRO A 71 19.60 28.79 -18.69
C PRO A 71 18.61 27.73 -18.23
N LEU A 72 19.00 26.47 -18.32
CA LEU A 72 18.23 25.35 -17.74
C LEU A 72 17.93 25.71 -16.27
N PRO A 73 16.70 25.47 -15.78
CA PRO A 73 16.41 25.72 -14.38
C PRO A 73 17.43 24.95 -13.54
N ASN A 74 18.22 25.65 -12.76
CA ASN A 74 19.19 25.10 -11.83
C ASN A 74 18.38 24.32 -10.79
N PHE A 75 18.30 23.01 -10.95
CA PHE A 75 17.78 22.13 -9.90
C PHE A 75 18.87 22.05 -8.82
N ASN A 76 18.81 22.95 -7.86
CA ASN A 76 19.64 22.84 -6.67
C ASN A 76 19.28 21.52 -6.00
N GLU A 77 20.20 20.57 -5.99
CA GLU A 77 20.02 19.24 -5.38
C GLU A 77 19.68 19.31 -3.88
N ASN A 78 19.88 20.47 -3.26
CA ASN A 78 19.63 20.75 -1.86
C ASN A 78 18.20 21.26 -1.57
N GLU A 79 17.40 21.58 -2.60
CA GLU A 79 16.04 22.07 -2.39
C GLU A 79 15.07 20.94 -2.06
N THR A 80 14.24 21.13 -1.04
CA THR A 80 13.21 20.18 -0.64
C THR A 80 11.82 20.77 -0.88
N ARG A 81 10.87 19.99 -1.41
CA ARG A 81 9.48 20.41 -1.52
C ARG A 81 8.88 20.66 -0.14
N LEU A 82 8.17 21.76 0.03
CA LEU A 82 7.56 22.16 1.30
C LEU A 82 6.65 21.09 1.89
N ASN A 83 5.82 20.41 1.08
CA ASN A 83 5.00 19.29 1.54
C ASN A 83 5.81 18.09 2.04
N LYS A 84 7.01 17.84 1.46
CA LYS A 84 7.93 16.80 1.95
C LYS A 84 8.55 17.22 3.28
N TYR A 85 8.87 18.50 3.44
CA TYR A 85 9.43 19.04 4.68
C TYR A 85 8.43 18.92 5.83
N LEU A 86 7.19 19.38 5.67
CA LEU A 86 6.11 19.27 6.66
C LEU A 86 5.88 17.80 7.09
N SER A 87 5.86 16.91 6.11
CA SER A 87 5.70 15.49 6.39
C SER A 87 6.90 14.87 7.11
N ASN A 88 8.13 15.31 6.80
CA ASN A 88 9.35 14.86 7.47
C ASN A 88 9.51 15.45 8.89
N ALA A 89 8.85 16.57 9.15
CA ALA A 89 8.75 17.20 10.45
C ALA A 89 7.62 16.61 11.33
N GLY A 90 6.94 15.56 10.85
CA GLY A 90 5.92 14.85 11.62
C GLY A 90 4.55 15.54 11.67
N VAL A 91 4.38 16.73 11.08
CA VAL A 91 3.14 17.51 11.13
C VAL A 91 1.96 16.70 10.56
N CYS A 92 2.11 16.15 9.35
CA CYS A 92 1.04 15.45 8.65
C CYS A 92 1.55 14.56 7.51
N SER A 93 0.66 13.92 6.74
CA SER A 93 1.05 13.26 5.49
C SER A 93 1.34 14.28 4.39
N ARG A 94 2.08 13.90 3.34
CA ARG A 94 2.36 14.81 2.21
C ARG A 94 1.11 15.34 1.51
N ARG A 95 0.02 14.56 1.45
CA ARG A 95 -1.25 14.99 0.85
C ARG A 95 -2.00 15.98 1.76
N GLU A 96 -2.01 15.74 3.05
CA GLU A 96 -2.53 16.67 4.04
C GLU A 96 -1.70 17.97 4.06
N ALA A 97 -0.36 17.86 3.92
CA ALA A 97 0.51 19.03 3.80
C ALA A 97 0.16 19.90 2.58
N ASP A 98 -0.19 19.29 1.45
CA ASP A 98 -0.65 20.05 0.28
C ASP A 98 -1.93 20.85 0.59
N VAL A 99 -2.86 20.28 1.38
CA VAL A 99 -4.07 21.00 1.84
C VAL A 99 -3.69 22.11 2.81
N LEU A 100 -2.83 21.86 3.79
CA LEU A 100 -2.38 22.88 4.75
C LEU A 100 -1.68 24.06 4.07
N ILE A 101 -0.86 23.80 3.05
CA ILE A 101 -0.23 24.85 2.25
C ILE A 101 -1.30 25.70 1.55
N GLN A 102 -2.27 25.07 0.88
CA GLN A 102 -3.34 25.78 0.18
C GLN A 102 -4.22 26.62 1.11
N THR A 103 -4.41 26.22 2.36
CA THR A 103 -5.17 27.00 3.35
C THR A 103 -4.41 28.20 3.92
N GLY A 104 -3.12 28.36 3.58
CA GLY A 104 -2.33 29.53 3.97
C GLY A 104 -1.84 29.52 5.43
N VAL A 105 -1.91 28.37 6.12
CA VAL A 105 -1.43 28.23 7.52
C VAL A 105 0.07 27.94 7.60
N VAL A 106 0.77 27.89 6.45
CA VAL A 106 2.20 27.62 6.36
C VAL A 106 2.93 28.85 5.85
N THR A 107 3.98 29.27 6.56
CA THR A 107 4.87 30.35 6.13
C THR A 107 6.29 29.87 5.91
N VAL A 108 6.99 30.52 5.00
CA VAL A 108 8.42 30.35 4.76
C VAL A 108 9.08 31.73 4.85
N ASN A 109 10.02 31.88 5.75
CA ASN A 109 10.69 33.16 6.05
C ASN A 109 9.67 34.30 6.34
N GLY A 110 8.56 33.98 7.01
CA GLY A 110 7.50 34.93 7.34
C GLY A 110 6.50 35.21 6.20
N VAL A 111 6.68 34.63 5.02
CA VAL A 111 5.76 34.80 3.87
C VAL A 111 4.81 33.61 3.78
N ILE A 112 3.51 33.86 3.68
CA ILE A 112 2.48 32.81 3.51
C ILE A 112 2.66 32.16 2.14
N ILE A 113 2.76 30.83 2.11
CA ILE A 113 2.87 30.05 0.90
C ILE A 113 1.59 29.26 0.66
N THR A 114 0.97 29.46 -0.51
CA THR A 114 -0.23 28.73 -0.94
C THR A 114 0.01 27.91 -2.21
N GLU A 115 1.18 28.07 -2.84
CA GLU A 115 1.51 27.42 -4.09
C GLU A 115 1.94 25.96 -3.85
N MET A 116 1.29 25.04 -4.60
CA MET A 116 1.66 23.63 -4.59
C MET A 116 3.00 23.40 -5.29
N GLY A 117 3.83 22.57 -4.67
CA GLY A 117 5.14 22.23 -5.24
C GLY A 117 6.24 23.22 -4.88
N HIS A 118 5.94 24.24 -4.07
CA HIS A 118 6.93 25.17 -3.52
C HIS A 118 8.13 24.43 -2.93
N LYS A 119 9.33 24.91 -3.24
CA LYS A 119 10.59 24.35 -2.75
C LYS A 119 11.22 25.30 -1.76
N ILE A 120 11.85 24.72 -0.76
CA ILE A 120 12.59 25.43 0.29
C ILE A 120 14.04 25.01 0.29
N ALA A 121 14.91 25.97 0.62
CA ALA A 121 16.32 25.74 0.88
C ALA A 121 16.53 25.21 2.31
N PRO A 122 17.68 24.59 2.62
CA PRO A 122 17.99 24.12 3.98
C PRO A 122 18.07 25.25 5.02
N THR A 123 18.28 26.49 4.58
CA THR A 123 18.38 27.69 5.42
C THR A 123 17.04 28.36 5.70
N ASP A 124 15.97 27.95 4.99
CA ASP A 124 14.67 28.58 5.14
C ASP A 124 14.00 28.19 6.46
N VAL A 125 13.39 29.17 7.10
CA VAL A 125 12.60 29.00 8.32
C VAL A 125 11.16 28.72 7.94
N VAL A 126 10.70 27.51 8.24
CA VAL A 126 9.31 27.09 7.97
C VAL A 126 8.52 27.14 9.26
N GLN A 127 7.33 27.76 9.21
CA GLN A 127 6.40 27.80 10.34
C GLN A 127 5.05 27.20 9.92
N TYR A 128 4.41 26.53 10.84
CA TYR A 128 3.06 26.03 10.74
C TYR A 128 2.26 26.57 11.92
N ASP A 129 1.16 27.26 11.63
CA ASP A 129 0.31 27.93 12.63
C ASP A 129 1.11 28.83 13.58
N GLY A 130 2.11 29.55 13.04
CA GLY A 130 3.00 30.46 13.78
C GLY A 130 4.17 29.77 14.52
N GLU A 131 4.18 28.46 14.62
CA GLU A 131 5.26 27.71 15.29
C GLU A 131 6.34 27.27 14.30
N THR A 132 7.62 27.50 14.64
CA THR A 132 8.76 27.05 13.82
C THR A 132 8.88 25.53 13.88
N ILE A 133 8.86 24.89 12.72
CA ILE A 133 9.00 23.44 12.60
C ILE A 133 10.41 23.05 12.23
N ASN A 134 10.88 21.98 12.88
CA ASN A 134 12.19 21.38 12.61
C ASN A 134 12.02 19.94 12.13
N ALA A 135 12.98 19.47 11.33
CA ALA A 135 12.99 18.09 10.89
C ALA A 135 13.11 17.13 12.10
N GLU A 136 12.23 16.14 12.17
CA GLU A 136 12.31 15.09 13.19
C GLU A 136 13.56 14.21 13.03
N LYS A 137 14.00 13.65 14.16
CA LYS A 137 15.03 12.62 14.17
C LYS A 137 14.57 11.41 13.34
N LYS A 138 15.45 10.92 12.46
CA LYS A 138 15.14 9.73 11.65
C LYS A 138 15.04 8.49 12.52
N ARG A 139 13.96 7.73 12.32
CA ARG A 139 13.68 6.47 13.04
C ARG A 139 13.51 5.32 12.06
N TYR A 140 13.99 4.16 12.48
CA TYR A 140 13.92 2.92 11.71
C TYR A 140 13.51 1.80 12.65
N VAL A 141 12.34 1.22 12.42
CA VAL A 141 11.73 0.19 13.27
C VAL A 141 11.42 -1.03 12.41
N LEU A 142 11.99 -2.18 12.76
CA LEU A 142 11.76 -3.44 12.08
C LEU A 142 10.77 -4.28 12.88
N LEU A 143 9.65 -4.62 12.27
CA LEU A 143 8.58 -5.46 12.83
C LEU A 143 8.63 -6.85 12.21
N ASN A 144 8.49 -7.90 13.01
CA ASN A 144 8.13 -9.22 12.55
C ASN A 144 6.59 -9.35 12.56
N LYS A 145 5.96 -8.92 11.46
CA LYS A 145 4.52 -8.79 11.33
C LYS A 145 3.80 -10.13 11.52
N PRO A 146 2.83 -10.24 12.43
CA PRO A 146 1.97 -11.42 12.57
C PRO A 146 0.87 -11.44 11.49
N LYS A 147 0.21 -12.58 11.33
CA LYS A 147 -0.99 -12.78 10.53
C LYS A 147 -2.15 -11.94 11.07
N GLY A 148 -3.09 -11.55 10.21
CA GLY A 148 -4.32 -10.88 10.60
C GLY A 148 -4.26 -9.35 10.65
N PHE A 149 -3.07 -8.73 10.55
CA PHE A 149 -2.88 -7.28 10.54
C PHE A 149 -2.72 -6.75 9.11
N ILE A 150 -3.41 -5.66 8.79
CA ILE A 150 -3.28 -4.98 7.50
C ILE A 150 -2.18 -3.91 7.56
N THR A 151 -1.49 -3.72 6.43
CA THR A 151 -0.41 -2.73 6.30
C THR A 151 -0.98 -1.42 5.76
N THR A 152 -1.47 -0.59 6.67
CA THR A 152 -1.95 0.77 6.40
C THR A 152 -1.70 1.66 7.60
N MET A 153 -1.64 2.97 7.39
CA MET A 153 -1.55 3.98 8.44
C MET A 153 -2.89 4.16 9.14
N ASP A 154 -3.97 4.11 8.37
CA ASP A 154 -5.34 4.27 8.82
C ASP A 154 -6.24 3.28 8.09
N ASP A 155 -7.34 2.88 8.74
CA ASP A 155 -8.31 1.95 8.17
C ASP A 155 -9.74 2.37 8.52
N PRO A 156 -10.52 2.86 7.54
CA PRO A 156 -11.91 3.26 7.76
C PRO A 156 -12.83 2.14 8.24
N GLN A 157 -12.42 0.87 8.06
CA GLN A 157 -13.19 -0.30 8.48
C GLN A 157 -12.82 -0.79 9.89
N GLY A 158 -11.92 -0.11 10.59
CA GLY A 158 -11.56 -0.43 11.96
C GLY A 158 -10.84 -1.78 12.16
N ARG A 159 -10.26 -2.37 11.10
CA ARG A 159 -9.49 -3.63 11.19
C ARG A 159 -8.17 -3.41 11.91
N LYS A 160 -7.59 -4.48 12.46
CA LYS A 160 -6.27 -4.42 13.12
C LYS A 160 -5.19 -4.00 12.13
N THR A 161 -4.57 -2.84 12.34
CA THR A 161 -3.48 -2.32 11.51
C THR A 161 -2.12 -2.60 12.14
N VAL A 162 -1.08 -2.64 11.33
CA VAL A 162 0.31 -2.80 11.79
C VAL A 162 0.78 -1.64 12.67
N MET A 163 0.10 -0.47 12.60
CA MET A 163 0.44 0.70 13.40
C MET A 163 0.24 0.46 14.90
N SER A 164 -0.78 -0.33 15.27
CA SER A 164 -1.01 -0.69 16.67
C SER A 164 0.14 -1.50 17.28
N LEU A 165 0.90 -2.24 16.47
CA LEU A 165 2.03 -3.07 16.93
C LEU A 165 3.31 -2.25 17.17
N VAL A 166 3.45 -1.09 16.53
CA VAL A 166 4.66 -0.25 16.60
C VAL A 166 4.41 1.08 17.33
N LYS A 167 3.21 1.29 17.87
CA LYS A 167 2.81 2.55 18.51
C LYS A 167 3.77 2.99 19.62
N SER A 168 4.32 2.04 20.39
CA SER A 168 5.26 2.30 21.48
C SER A 168 6.73 2.39 21.05
N ALA A 169 7.03 2.25 19.77
CA ALA A 169 8.42 2.19 19.30
C ALA A 169 9.14 3.54 19.37
N CYS A 170 8.45 4.63 19.04
CA CYS A 170 9.00 5.99 19.06
C CYS A 170 7.87 7.01 19.09
N ARG A 171 8.22 8.27 19.39
CA ARG A 171 7.27 9.41 19.39
C ARG A 171 7.06 9.95 17.98
N GLU A 172 8.12 9.87 17.16
CA GLU A 172 8.13 10.38 15.80
C GLU A 172 7.16 9.59 14.91
N ARG A 173 6.59 10.26 13.92
CA ARG A 173 5.61 9.70 13.01
C ARG A 173 6.27 8.78 11.97
N VAL A 174 6.32 7.48 12.24
CA VAL A 174 6.83 6.48 11.29
C VAL A 174 5.69 5.85 10.47
N TYR A 175 6.02 5.39 9.27
CA TYR A 175 5.09 4.72 8.36
C TYR A 175 5.72 3.46 7.75
N PRO A 176 4.90 2.46 7.34
CA PRO A 176 5.42 1.22 6.79
C PRO A 176 6.07 1.44 5.42
N VAL A 177 7.22 0.79 5.21
CA VAL A 177 7.97 0.78 3.96
C VAL A 177 7.48 -0.37 3.09
N GLY A 178 6.61 -0.05 2.15
CA GLY A 178 5.91 -1.05 1.36
C GLY A 178 4.78 -1.74 2.15
N ARG A 179 4.32 -2.87 1.65
CA ARG A 179 3.19 -3.60 2.24
C ARG A 179 3.46 -5.10 2.30
N LEU A 180 2.81 -5.74 3.28
CA LEU A 180 2.55 -7.17 3.33
C LEU A 180 1.04 -7.37 3.41
N ASP A 181 0.53 -8.41 2.77
CA ASP A 181 -0.87 -8.78 2.84
C ASP A 181 -1.26 -9.13 4.28
N ARG A 182 -2.57 -9.13 4.57
CA ARG A 182 -3.12 -9.49 5.89
C ARG A 182 -2.65 -10.87 6.36
N GLU A 183 -2.62 -11.84 5.44
CA GLU A 183 -2.27 -13.24 5.70
C GLU A 183 -0.76 -13.51 5.56
N THR A 184 0.01 -12.55 5.06
CA THR A 184 1.47 -12.67 4.94
C THR A 184 2.13 -12.18 6.20
N THR A 185 3.12 -12.94 6.66
CA THR A 185 3.89 -12.66 7.87
C THR A 185 5.30 -12.20 7.54
N GLY A 186 6.08 -11.81 8.56
CA GLY A 186 7.50 -11.54 8.44
C GLY A 186 7.89 -10.08 8.49
N LEU A 187 9.07 -9.78 8.01
CA LEU A 187 9.73 -8.50 8.19
C LEU A 187 9.00 -7.35 7.48
N LEU A 188 8.71 -6.29 8.22
CA LEU A 188 8.17 -5.02 7.73
C LEU A 188 8.91 -3.88 8.41
N LEU A 189 9.51 -3.01 7.60
CA LEU A 189 10.23 -1.82 8.08
C LEU A 189 9.28 -0.64 8.19
N PHE A 190 9.46 0.19 9.22
CA PHE A 190 8.80 1.48 9.41
C PHE A 190 9.86 2.56 9.55
N THR A 191 9.63 3.72 8.98
CA THR A 191 10.55 4.86 9.07
C THR A 191 9.81 6.18 8.78
N ASN A 192 10.38 7.30 9.23
CA ASN A 192 10.05 8.65 8.77
C ASN A 192 11.08 9.17 7.74
N ASP A 193 12.03 8.32 7.31
CA ASP A 193 12.98 8.64 6.25
C ASP A 193 12.41 8.28 4.87
N GLY A 194 11.84 9.29 4.20
CA GLY A 194 11.21 9.12 2.88
C GLY A 194 12.18 8.68 1.78
N ASP A 195 13.46 8.98 1.90
CA ASP A 195 14.46 8.63 0.89
C ASP A 195 14.80 7.14 0.98
N ILE A 196 14.97 6.60 2.18
CA ILE A 196 15.09 5.16 2.41
C ILE A 196 13.80 4.43 2.02
N ALA A 197 12.63 4.95 2.40
CA ALA A 197 11.36 4.33 2.02
C ALA A 197 11.22 4.26 0.49
N LYS A 198 11.55 5.32 -0.25
CA LYS A 198 11.57 5.34 -1.71
C LYS A 198 12.57 4.32 -2.26
N LYS A 199 13.78 4.27 -1.73
CA LYS A 199 14.83 3.34 -2.14
C LYS A 199 14.39 1.88 -2.01
N LEU A 200 13.75 1.51 -0.93
CA LEU A 200 13.33 0.14 -0.67
C LEU A 200 12.05 -0.29 -1.39
N THR A 201 11.25 0.67 -1.89
CA THR A 201 9.97 0.37 -2.53
C THR A 201 9.96 0.57 -4.03
N HIS A 202 10.80 1.44 -4.56
CA HIS A 202 10.81 1.76 -5.98
C HIS A 202 11.53 0.66 -6.79
N PRO A 203 10.93 0.15 -7.89
CA PRO A 203 11.47 -0.98 -8.68
C PRO A 203 12.90 -0.79 -9.17
N ARG A 204 13.33 0.46 -9.42
CA ARG A 204 14.68 0.80 -9.90
C ARG A 204 15.79 0.28 -8.98
N TYR A 205 15.55 0.24 -7.67
CA TYR A 205 16.57 -0.13 -6.69
C TYR A 205 16.59 -1.62 -6.37
N GLN A 206 15.66 -2.40 -6.94
CA GLN A 206 15.64 -3.85 -6.87
C GLN A 206 15.84 -4.42 -5.46
N ALA A 207 15.19 -3.82 -4.45
CA ALA A 207 15.32 -4.27 -3.07
C ALA A 207 15.00 -5.78 -2.94
N ARG A 208 15.98 -6.52 -2.45
CA ARG A 208 15.97 -7.97 -2.31
C ARG A 208 14.97 -8.42 -1.24
N LYS A 209 14.16 -9.42 -1.53
CA LYS A 209 13.16 -9.98 -0.61
C LYS A 209 13.22 -11.49 -0.68
N ILE A 210 13.45 -12.15 0.45
CA ILE A 210 13.37 -13.62 0.51
C ILE A 210 12.14 -13.99 1.31
N TYR A 211 11.35 -14.89 0.74
CA TYR A 211 10.17 -15.46 1.37
C TYR A 211 10.33 -16.94 1.59
N HIS A 212 9.82 -17.42 2.71
CA HIS A 212 9.53 -18.82 2.98
C HIS A 212 8.05 -19.04 2.66
N ALA A 213 7.76 -19.89 1.70
CA ALA A 213 6.43 -20.26 1.26
C ALA A 213 6.15 -21.72 1.63
N GLU A 214 5.05 -21.98 2.35
CA GLU A 214 4.51 -23.32 2.54
C GLU A 214 3.35 -23.53 1.56
N LEU A 215 3.43 -24.59 0.77
CA LEU A 215 2.48 -24.92 -0.29
C LEU A 215 1.50 -26.00 0.15
N ASN A 216 0.36 -26.10 -0.52
CA ASN A 216 -0.66 -27.12 -0.28
C ASN A 216 -0.23 -28.53 -0.66
N LYS A 217 0.76 -28.69 -1.54
CA LYS A 217 1.31 -29.97 -2.01
C LYS A 217 2.81 -29.85 -2.25
N ALA A 218 3.50 -31.00 -2.38
CA ALA A 218 4.92 -31.05 -2.70
C ALA A 218 5.22 -30.25 -3.98
N PHE A 219 6.23 -29.41 -3.92
CA PHE A 219 6.73 -28.64 -5.06
C PHE A 219 7.61 -29.56 -5.92
N LYS A 220 7.43 -29.52 -7.24
CA LYS A 220 8.22 -30.36 -8.14
C LYS A 220 9.53 -29.66 -8.50
N SER A 221 10.61 -30.45 -8.61
CA SER A 221 11.92 -29.93 -9.01
C SER A 221 11.92 -29.22 -10.37
N GLU A 222 11.11 -29.70 -11.31
CA GLU A 222 10.95 -29.11 -12.66
C GLU A 222 10.38 -27.71 -12.63
N ASP A 223 9.57 -27.38 -11.62
CA ASP A 223 8.91 -26.08 -11.50
C ASP A 223 9.85 -24.97 -10.96
N PHE A 224 11.01 -25.33 -10.38
CA PHE A 224 12.05 -24.34 -10.04
C PHE A 224 12.55 -23.64 -11.31
N ASP A 225 12.83 -24.36 -12.37
CA ASP A 225 13.25 -23.79 -13.64
C ASP A 225 12.19 -22.85 -14.23
N ARG A 226 10.92 -23.18 -14.06
CA ARG A 226 9.81 -22.32 -14.50
C ARG A 226 9.75 -21.03 -13.68
N LEU A 227 9.95 -21.09 -12.36
CA LEU A 227 10.04 -19.90 -11.51
C LEU A 227 11.21 -18.99 -11.91
N LEU A 228 12.38 -19.56 -12.20
CA LEU A 228 13.58 -18.83 -12.56
C LEU A 228 13.50 -18.22 -13.98
N ARG A 229 12.98 -18.97 -14.96
CA ARG A 229 12.73 -18.46 -16.33
C ARG A 229 11.62 -17.43 -16.37
N GLY A 230 10.73 -17.46 -15.40
CA GLY A 230 9.61 -16.54 -15.22
C GLY A 230 8.28 -17.11 -15.66
N VAL A 231 7.27 -16.74 -14.91
CA VAL A 231 5.87 -17.14 -15.08
C VAL A 231 5.07 -15.96 -15.60
N ASP A 232 4.21 -16.20 -16.58
CA ASP A 232 3.34 -15.17 -17.14
C ASP A 232 2.17 -14.93 -16.21
N LEU A 233 2.02 -13.67 -15.81
CA LEU A 233 0.94 -13.16 -14.94
C LEU A 233 0.15 -12.11 -15.72
N GLU A 234 -1.06 -11.78 -15.26
CA GLU A 234 -1.94 -10.78 -15.88
C GLU A 234 -1.27 -9.42 -16.11
N ASP A 235 -0.37 -9.02 -15.20
CA ASP A 235 0.39 -7.76 -15.24
C ASP A 235 1.81 -7.93 -15.81
N GLY A 236 2.01 -8.96 -16.62
CA GLY A 236 3.25 -9.29 -17.30
C GLY A 236 4.15 -10.26 -16.54
N LYS A 237 5.14 -10.78 -17.23
CA LYS A 237 6.05 -11.83 -16.76
C LYS A 237 6.71 -11.46 -15.43
N SER A 238 6.80 -12.43 -14.53
CA SER A 238 7.47 -12.30 -13.23
C SER A 238 8.34 -13.51 -12.98
N ARG A 239 9.54 -13.30 -12.47
CA ARG A 239 10.52 -14.36 -12.20
C ARG A 239 11.04 -14.29 -10.77
N ALA A 240 11.48 -15.40 -10.27
CA ALA A 240 12.33 -15.48 -9.08
C ALA A 240 13.78 -15.21 -9.48
N ASP A 241 14.52 -14.58 -8.57
CA ASP A 241 15.99 -14.45 -8.72
C ASP A 241 16.67 -15.73 -8.28
N GLN A 242 16.17 -16.34 -7.19
CA GLN A 242 16.56 -17.65 -6.68
C GLN A 242 15.34 -18.37 -6.09
N ALA A 243 15.36 -19.69 -6.17
CA ALA A 243 14.38 -20.54 -5.48
C ALA A 243 15.01 -21.89 -5.14
N SER A 244 14.69 -22.42 -3.96
CA SER A 244 15.19 -23.71 -3.47
C SER A 244 14.23 -24.32 -2.46
N TYR A 245 14.36 -25.61 -2.17
CA TYR A 245 13.75 -26.15 -0.96
C TYR A 245 14.39 -25.52 0.28
N VAL A 246 13.63 -25.46 1.36
CA VAL A 246 14.12 -24.98 2.66
C VAL A 246 14.87 -26.12 3.34
N ASP A 247 16.10 -25.83 3.79
CA ASP A 247 16.93 -26.81 4.50
C ASP A 247 16.24 -27.31 5.77
N GLY A 248 16.16 -28.63 5.95
CA GLY A 248 15.47 -29.25 7.06
C GLY A 248 13.94 -29.18 6.96
N GLY A 249 13.39 -28.59 5.92
CA GLY A 249 11.96 -28.54 5.61
C GLY A 249 11.48 -29.74 4.80
N ASN A 250 10.19 -29.78 4.53
CA ASN A 250 9.60 -30.78 3.64
C ASN A 250 9.47 -30.22 2.21
N SER A 251 9.18 -31.11 1.23
CA SER A 251 9.06 -30.73 -0.18
C SER A 251 7.94 -29.73 -0.51
N ARG A 252 7.12 -29.33 0.47
CA ARG A 252 6.11 -28.25 0.33
C ARG A 252 6.66 -26.89 0.75
N GLU A 253 7.87 -26.85 1.33
CA GLU A 253 8.47 -25.62 1.85
C GLU A 253 9.53 -25.10 0.89
N VAL A 254 9.27 -23.93 0.30
CA VAL A 254 10.10 -23.31 -0.73
C VAL A 254 10.58 -21.94 -0.26
N GLY A 255 11.89 -21.76 -0.29
CA GLY A 255 12.53 -20.45 -0.22
C GLY A 255 12.52 -19.80 -1.60
N ILE A 256 12.04 -18.58 -1.70
CA ILE A 256 12.01 -17.83 -2.96
C ILE A 256 12.55 -16.41 -2.77
N GLU A 257 13.48 -16.03 -3.61
CA GLU A 257 14.05 -14.69 -3.67
C GLU A 257 13.48 -13.92 -4.85
N ILE A 258 13.04 -12.69 -4.60
CA ILE A 258 12.55 -11.75 -5.60
C ILE A 258 12.99 -10.32 -5.30
N HIS A 259 13.07 -9.50 -6.33
CA HIS A 259 13.18 -8.03 -6.22
C HIS A 259 11.86 -7.31 -6.56
N SER A 260 10.93 -7.98 -7.24
CA SER A 260 9.64 -7.42 -7.64
C SER A 260 8.81 -6.92 -6.44
N GLY A 261 8.04 -5.86 -6.67
CA GLY A 261 7.06 -5.30 -5.72
C GLY A 261 5.61 -5.39 -6.23
N LYS A 262 5.33 -6.17 -7.30
CA LYS A 262 3.98 -6.36 -7.83
C LYS A 262 3.05 -6.94 -6.75
N ASN A 263 1.76 -6.60 -6.86
CA ASN A 263 0.76 -7.08 -5.90
C ASN A 263 0.73 -8.61 -5.85
N ARG A 264 0.85 -9.20 -4.65
CA ARG A 264 0.76 -10.65 -4.36
C ARG A 264 1.61 -11.53 -5.29
N VAL A 265 2.73 -11.00 -5.81
CA VAL A 265 3.50 -11.64 -6.89
C VAL A 265 3.92 -13.07 -6.56
N VAL A 266 4.43 -13.34 -5.36
CA VAL A 266 4.85 -14.71 -4.95
C VAL A 266 3.66 -15.67 -4.99
N ARG A 267 2.50 -15.29 -4.43
CA ARG A 267 1.30 -16.13 -4.45
C ARG A 267 0.85 -16.40 -5.88
N ARG A 268 0.77 -15.38 -6.73
CA ARG A 268 0.36 -15.51 -8.13
C ARG A 268 1.33 -16.37 -8.95
N MET A 269 2.65 -16.28 -8.68
CA MET A 269 3.63 -17.14 -9.36
C MET A 269 3.41 -18.63 -9.04
N PHE A 270 3.17 -18.96 -7.77
CA PHE A 270 2.85 -20.34 -7.39
C PHE A 270 1.46 -20.78 -7.89
N GLU A 271 0.46 -19.89 -7.85
CA GLU A 271 -0.90 -20.14 -8.37
C GLU A 271 -0.86 -20.46 -9.89
N ALA A 272 -0.09 -19.73 -10.67
CA ALA A 272 0.09 -19.98 -12.11
C ALA A 272 0.82 -21.32 -12.41
N LEU A 273 1.56 -21.87 -11.45
CA LEU A 273 2.14 -23.20 -11.52
C LEU A 273 1.23 -24.30 -10.93
N GLY A 274 0.00 -23.95 -10.50
CA GLY A 274 -0.98 -24.87 -9.94
C GLY A 274 -0.77 -25.23 -8.48
N TYR A 275 -0.12 -24.35 -7.70
CA TYR A 275 0.08 -24.48 -6.26
C TYR A 275 -0.67 -23.38 -5.51
N VAL A 276 -1.08 -23.71 -4.26
CA VAL A 276 -1.67 -22.72 -3.34
C VAL A 276 -0.69 -22.45 -2.21
N VAL A 277 -0.37 -21.19 -1.99
CA VAL A 277 0.49 -20.77 -0.87
C VAL A 277 -0.33 -20.72 0.42
N VAL A 278 -0.13 -21.69 1.30
CA VAL A 278 -0.82 -21.80 2.60
C VAL A 278 -0.26 -20.78 3.60
N LYS A 279 1.07 -20.73 3.74
CA LYS A 279 1.77 -19.74 4.56
C LYS A 279 2.81 -19.01 3.72
N LEU A 280 2.98 -17.73 4.00
CA LEU A 280 3.99 -16.90 3.36
C LEU A 280 4.63 -16.00 4.41
N ASP A 281 5.94 -16.09 4.53
CA ASP A 281 6.71 -15.38 5.54
C ASP A 281 7.92 -14.68 4.90
N ARG A 282 7.99 -13.35 4.98
CA ARG A 282 9.17 -12.62 4.51
C ARG A 282 10.29 -12.74 5.52
N VAL A 283 11.32 -13.52 5.19
CA VAL A 283 12.44 -13.84 6.10
C VAL A 283 13.61 -12.90 5.97
N VAL A 284 13.83 -12.32 4.77
CA VAL A 284 14.83 -11.27 4.53
C VAL A 284 14.18 -10.12 3.78
N TYR A 285 14.51 -8.91 4.17
CA TYR A 285 14.11 -7.68 3.50
C TYR A 285 15.29 -6.72 3.42
N ALA A 286 15.81 -6.51 2.21
CA ALA A 286 16.93 -5.59 1.96
C ALA A 286 18.12 -5.84 2.89
N GLY A 287 18.54 -7.09 3.05
CA GLY A 287 19.62 -7.50 3.96
C GLY A 287 19.24 -7.65 5.43
N LEU A 288 18.10 -7.10 5.84
CA LEU A 288 17.60 -7.24 7.22
C LEU A 288 17.04 -8.64 7.45
N THR A 289 17.29 -9.22 8.63
CA THR A 289 16.88 -10.58 9.01
C THR A 289 15.99 -10.58 10.25
N LYS A 290 15.34 -11.72 10.53
CA LYS A 290 14.51 -11.93 11.72
C LYS A 290 15.30 -12.36 12.96
N LYS A 291 16.63 -12.35 12.90
CA LYS A 291 17.45 -12.77 14.05
C LYS A 291 17.00 -12.01 15.29
N ASP A 292 16.77 -12.75 16.37
CA ASP A 292 16.36 -12.22 17.69
C ASP A 292 15.09 -11.35 17.68
N LEU A 293 14.21 -11.54 16.66
CA LEU A 293 12.97 -10.78 16.52
C LEU A 293 11.76 -11.73 16.47
N PRO A 294 11.14 -12.05 17.61
CA PRO A 294 9.96 -12.90 17.69
C PRO A 294 8.75 -12.32 16.92
N ARG A 295 7.81 -13.19 16.58
CA ARG A 295 6.58 -12.82 15.87
C ARG A 295 5.74 -11.80 16.67
N GLY A 296 5.34 -10.71 16.03
CA GLY A 296 4.57 -9.64 16.66
C GLY A 296 5.43 -8.59 17.39
N MET A 297 6.72 -8.84 17.54
CA MET A 297 7.65 -7.91 18.19
C MET A 297 8.34 -7.02 17.17
N PHE A 298 8.80 -5.86 17.63
CA PHE A 298 9.61 -4.94 16.84
C PHE A 298 10.95 -4.66 17.55
N ARG A 299 11.92 -4.17 16.78
CA ARG A 299 13.17 -3.58 17.28
C ARG A 299 13.57 -2.38 16.44
N HIS A 300 14.39 -1.53 16.98
CA HIS A 300 15.09 -0.52 16.17
C HIS A 300 16.19 -1.14 15.34
N LEU A 301 16.51 -0.53 14.20
CA LEU A 301 17.72 -0.90 13.45
C LEU A 301 18.96 -0.41 14.19
N THR A 302 20.05 -1.16 14.05
CA THR A 302 21.37 -0.71 14.47
C THR A 302 21.91 0.36 13.50
N ASP A 303 22.90 1.13 13.94
CA ASP A 303 23.54 2.14 13.07
C ASP A 303 24.21 1.51 11.85
N ASP A 304 24.74 0.29 11.98
CA ASP A 304 25.32 -0.48 10.87
C ASP A 304 24.26 -0.87 9.85
N GLU A 305 23.08 -1.36 10.31
CA GLU A 305 21.95 -1.68 9.43
C GLU A 305 21.45 -0.43 8.69
N VAL A 306 21.35 0.70 9.38
CA VAL A 306 20.96 1.99 8.77
C VAL A 306 22.00 2.43 7.74
N SER A 307 23.28 2.35 8.08
CA SER A 307 24.39 2.70 7.19
C SER A 307 24.39 1.80 5.96
N TYR A 308 24.22 0.50 6.13
CA TYR A 308 24.07 -0.46 5.03
C TYR A 308 22.93 -0.07 4.09
N LEU A 309 21.73 0.21 4.62
CA LEU A 309 20.59 0.62 3.81
C LEU A 309 20.82 1.93 3.04
N LYS A 310 21.58 2.87 3.61
CA LYS A 310 21.93 4.14 2.96
C LYS A 310 22.96 3.98 1.86
N MET A 311 23.98 3.18 2.07
CA MET A 311 25.15 3.05 1.18
C MET A 311 24.90 2.14 -0.01
N THR A 312 24.14 1.06 0.17
CA THR A 312 23.93 0.05 -0.88
C THR A 312 23.12 0.62 -2.03
N LYS A 313 23.64 0.59 -3.27
CA LYS A 313 22.91 1.08 -4.47
C LYS A 313 21.74 0.17 -4.85
N ASN A 314 21.93 -1.15 -4.75
CA ASN A 314 20.92 -2.18 -4.94
C ASN A 314 20.77 -2.95 -3.62
N VAL A 315 19.65 -2.84 -2.95
CA VAL A 315 19.43 -3.35 -1.57
C VAL A 315 18.71 -4.68 -1.58
#